data_e0797336d52be55a83249fd586a68c45
#
_entry.id   e0797336d52be55a83249fd586a68c45
#
_cell.length_a   1.000
_cell.length_b   1.000
_cell.length_c   1.000
_cell.angle_alpha   90.00
_cell.angle_beta   90.00
_cell.angle_gamma   90.00
#
_symmetry.space_group_name_H-M   'P 1'
#
loop_
_entity.id
_entity.type
_entity.pdbx_description
1 polymer ?
#
loop_
_entity_poly.entity_id
_entity_poly.type
_entity_poly.pdbx_seq_one_letter_code
_entity_poly.pdbx_strand_id
1 'polypeptide(L)'
;MRIKCSKRGLTFSFAENDTFRAGTKYRYILDRQKEEVIILPDSNGKYQMSRKGAFHKPLVDLRNQEIREMISLSKYMEIEISEDKIIVHVIRKEVNTEGLNDREIDSLFDHDTVSLEIPKEDLLHNNKALTEMLTAAGLFSSKHLSDLSYVFDVASLFSGAGLLDYPFRKDDSFDIRFACDFDKSACKTYTHNIGDHILCMDMRDLKSEEVPDVDVIIGGPCCQGYSNANRHDIDKTTAKAKRLLIDDYIRIVKDKQPLVFLIENVPQFITKESGMYLEKVITELSEYQITYQVVNDLEVGGYTTRKRMILVGSKIGKIQIPNVELTRKRTAGEALKKVTPDWIHFSDVTKSRQDTIEKMAQVRPGHNFRDIKGMEHLDRHSNVYRRLSENEPAVTITNWRKVNLMPPVGNRILSVAEAAALMGLNKEYQFFGSLNDKQQQVGNGVTQAIASFVKSIIKNALYCHVNQQIQLTV
;
A
#
# COMPACT_ATOMS: atom_id res chain seq x y z
N MET A 1 -3.66 -27.15 1.98
CA MET A 1 -3.55 -25.68 2.22
C MET A 1 -3.17 -25.02 0.92
N ARG A 2 -3.81 -23.89 0.56
CA ARG A 2 -3.52 -23.17 -0.71
C ARG A 2 -2.79 -21.88 -0.40
N ILE A 3 -1.67 -21.62 -1.10
CA ILE A 3 -0.88 -20.38 -0.95
C ILE A 3 -0.59 -19.76 -2.32
N LYS A 4 -0.34 -18.44 -2.35
CA LYS A 4 0.11 -17.76 -3.57
C LYS A 4 1.60 -18.05 -3.81
N CYS A 5 1.99 -18.17 -5.07
CA CYS A 5 3.39 -18.28 -5.45
C CYS A 5 4.12 -16.94 -5.26
N SER A 6 5.34 -17.00 -4.73
CA SER A 6 6.24 -15.85 -4.62
C SER A 6 7.42 -16.05 -5.56
N LYS A 7 7.83 -15.02 -6.31
CA LYS A 7 9.02 -15.05 -7.19
C LYS A 7 10.32 -15.43 -6.46
N ARG A 8 10.36 -15.29 -5.15
CA ARG A 8 11.57 -15.55 -4.36
C ARG A 8 11.76 -17.00 -4.00
N GLY A 9 10.75 -17.82 -4.23
CA GLY A 9 10.78 -19.23 -3.91
C GLY A 9 9.56 -19.70 -3.14
N LEU A 10 9.66 -20.89 -2.60
CA LEU A 10 8.62 -21.57 -1.85
C LEU A 10 8.76 -21.25 -0.35
N THR A 11 7.85 -20.46 0.18
CA THR A 11 7.84 -20.10 1.61
C THR A 11 6.45 -20.27 2.19
N PHE A 12 6.28 -21.13 3.21
CA PHE A 12 5.01 -21.32 3.92
C PHE A 12 5.21 -21.84 5.34
N SER A 13 4.24 -21.56 6.20
CA SER A 13 4.19 -22.07 7.58
C SER A 13 2.91 -22.85 7.79
N PHE A 14 2.94 -23.82 8.70
CA PHE A 14 1.83 -24.75 8.97
C PHE A 14 1.77 -25.14 10.45
N ALA A 15 0.72 -25.85 10.85
CA ALA A 15 0.64 -26.42 12.19
C ALA A 15 1.63 -27.60 12.29
N GLU A 16 2.47 -27.62 13.32
CA GLU A 16 3.41 -28.72 13.53
C GLU A 16 2.70 -30.06 13.73
N ASN A 17 3.33 -31.13 13.29
CA ASN A 17 2.98 -32.52 13.59
C ASN A 17 4.17 -33.25 14.22
N ASP A 18 4.07 -34.55 14.43
CA ASP A 18 5.11 -35.31 15.10
C ASP A 18 6.45 -35.33 14.36
N THR A 19 6.44 -35.26 13.06
CA THR A 19 7.62 -35.31 12.20
C THR A 19 8.14 -33.91 11.83
N PHE A 20 7.23 -32.99 11.48
CA PHE A 20 7.59 -31.66 10.97
C PHE A 20 7.36 -30.59 12.04
N ARG A 21 8.44 -30.28 12.74
CA ARG A 21 8.51 -29.24 13.79
C ARG A 21 9.56 -28.19 13.43
N ALA A 22 9.53 -27.05 14.09
CA ALA A 22 10.61 -26.09 14.00
C ALA A 22 11.93 -26.76 14.42
N GLY A 23 12.96 -26.66 13.57
CA GLY A 23 14.24 -27.33 13.77
C GLY A 23 14.38 -28.66 12.98
N THR A 24 13.31 -29.22 12.41
CA THR A 24 13.41 -30.42 11.57
C THR A 24 14.26 -30.15 10.36
N LYS A 25 15.29 -30.95 10.17
CA LYS A 25 16.09 -30.95 8.93
C LYS A 25 15.36 -31.71 7.84
N TYR A 26 15.50 -31.25 6.61
CA TYR A 26 14.80 -31.84 5.47
C TYR A 26 15.60 -31.74 4.19
N ARG A 27 15.24 -32.59 3.24
CA ARG A 27 15.59 -32.48 1.82
C ARG A 27 14.33 -32.33 0.99
N TYR A 28 14.44 -31.91 -0.26
CA TYR A 28 13.33 -31.91 -1.20
C TYR A 28 13.68 -32.64 -2.49
N ILE A 29 12.66 -33.08 -3.20
CA ILE A 29 12.71 -33.69 -4.53
C ILE A 29 11.82 -32.85 -5.43
N LEU A 30 12.29 -32.53 -6.61
CA LEU A 30 11.51 -31.88 -7.67
C LEU A 30 11.02 -32.94 -8.65
N ASP A 31 9.71 -33.14 -8.67
CA ASP A 31 9.08 -33.94 -9.74
C ASP A 31 8.54 -32.96 -10.80
N ARG A 32 9.33 -32.75 -11.84
CA ARG A 32 8.99 -31.81 -12.92
C ARG A 32 7.84 -32.33 -13.81
N GLN A 33 7.62 -33.66 -13.88
CA GLN A 33 6.52 -34.22 -14.66
C GLN A 33 5.18 -34.03 -13.96
N LYS A 34 5.16 -34.17 -12.64
CA LYS A 34 3.95 -33.97 -11.82
C LYS A 34 3.79 -32.56 -11.32
N GLU A 35 4.79 -31.71 -11.56
CA GLU A 35 4.83 -30.34 -11.05
C GLU A 35 4.72 -30.27 -9.52
N GLU A 36 5.49 -31.12 -8.84
CA GLU A 36 5.46 -31.27 -7.40
C GLU A 36 6.83 -31.01 -6.77
N VAL A 37 6.81 -30.35 -5.60
CA VAL A 37 7.95 -30.28 -4.69
C VAL A 37 7.65 -31.17 -3.50
N ILE A 38 8.37 -32.27 -3.35
CA ILE A 38 8.20 -33.22 -2.26
C ILE A 38 9.26 -32.98 -1.21
N ILE A 39 8.86 -32.59 0.01
CA ILE A 39 9.73 -32.31 1.15
C ILE A 39 9.69 -33.52 2.07
N LEU A 40 10.87 -34.08 2.34
CA LEU A 40 11.05 -35.25 3.18
C LEU A 40 11.90 -34.90 4.40
N PRO A 41 11.58 -35.42 5.58
CA PRO A 41 12.45 -35.28 6.74
C PRO A 41 13.77 -36.01 6.48
N ASP A 42 14.88 -35.41 6.83
CA ASP A 42 16.21 -36.00 6.64
C ASP A 42 17.16 -35.42 7.71
N SER A 43 17.65 -36.26 8.60
CA SER A 43 18.57 -35.85 9.68
C SER A 43 19.88 -35.23 9.15
N ASN A 44 20.29 -35.60 7.92
CA ASN A 44 21.45 -35.07 7.21
C ASN A 44 21.05 -34.01 6.16
N GLY A 45 19.78 -33.60 6.13
CA GLY A 45 19.22 -32.66 5.15
C GLY A 45 19.93 -31.31 5.19
N LYS A 46 20.11 -30.73 4.00
CA LYS A 46 20.75 -29.43 3.82
C LYS A 46 19.90 -28.26 4.38
N TYR A 47 18.59 -28.44 4.43
CA TYR A 47 17.64 -27.38 4.84
C TYR A 47 17.10 -27.67 6.23
N GLN A 48 16.71 -26.62 6.94
CA GLN A 48 16.12 -26.75 8.26
C GLN A 48 14.88 -25.86 8.38
N MET A 49 13.80 -26.37 8.96
CA MET A 49 12.60 -25.60 9.22
C MET A 49 12.88 -24.57 10.29
N SER A 50 12.67 -23.29 9.96
CA SER A 50 12.77 -22.19 10.91
C SER A 50 11.46 -22.00 11.68
N ARG A 51 11.46 -21.08 12.65
CA ARG A 51 10.27 -20.72 13.44
C ARG A 51 9.62 -19.47 12.87
N LYS A 52 8.30 -19.45 12.77
CA LYS A 52 7.55 -18.27 12.36
C LYS A 52 6.56 -17.81 13.44
N GLY A 53 6.64 -16.50 13.75
CA GLY A 53 5.68 -15.79 14.61
C GLY A 53 5.67 -16.20 16.08
N ALA A 54 4.78 -15.58 16.87
CA ALA A 54 4.62 -15.80 18.30
C ALA A 54 4.20 -17.25 18.66
N PHE A 55 3.60 -17.98 17.71
CA PHE A 55 3.15 -19.37 17.89
C PHE A 55 4.20 -20.40 17.47
N HIS A 56 5.44 -19.97 17.16
CA HIS A 56 6.57 -20.85 16.82
C HIS A 56 6.28 -21.89 15.71
N LYS A 57 5.37 -21.58 14.78
CA LYS A 57 5.01 -22.51 13.70
C LYS A 57 6.24 -22.84 12.83
N PRO A 58 6.39 -24.10 12.38
CA PRO A 58 7.45 -24.47 11.45
C PRO A 58 7.27 -23.74 10.13
N LEU A 59 8.39 -23.25 9.58
CA LEU A 59 8.47 -22.53 8.32
C LEU A 59 9.39 -23.27 7.36
N VAL A 60 8.85 -23.62 6.19
CA VAL A 60 9.63 -24.05 5.02
C VAL A 60 10.01 -22.81 4.23
N ASP A 61 11.30 -22.71 3.86
CA ASP A 61 11.82 -21.61 3.07
C ASP A 61 12.86 -22.09 2.06
N LEU A 62 12.45 -22.23 0.79
CA LEU A 62 13.27 -22.72 -0.33
C LEU A 62 13.36 -21.65 -1.41
N ARG A 63 14.53 -20.99 -1.51
CA ARG A 63 14.74 -19.82 -2.39
C ARG A 63 15.80 -20.04 -3.47
N ASN A 64 16.13 -21.28 -3.78
CA ASN A 64 17.10 -21.56 -4.82
C ASN A 64 16.50 -21.40 -6.24
N GLN A 65 17.38 -21.36 -7.22
CA GLN A 65 17.02 -21.14 -8.62
C GLN A 65 16.06 -22.22 -9.15
N GLU A 66 16.28 -23.49 -8.86
CA GLU A 66 15.43 -24.60 -9.34
C GLU A 66 13.97 -24.49 -8.86
N ILE A 67 13.76 -24.10 -7.60
CA ILE A 67 12.43 -23.85 -7.03
C ILE A 67 11.79 -22.63 -7.69
N ARG A 68 12.55 -21.55 -7.88
CA ARG A 68 12.03 -20.33 -8.55
C ARG A 68 11.58 -20.62 -9.97
N GLU A 69 12.38 -21.37 -10.73
CA GLU A 69 12.04 -21.76 -12.08
C GLU A 69 10.75 -22.59 -12.10
N MET A 70 10.62 -23.57 -11.20
CA MET A 70 9.46 -24.45 -11.15
C MET A 70 8.16 -23.72 -10.83
N ILE A 71 8.21 -22.72 -9.96
CA ILE A 71 7.01 -21.97 -9.53
C ILE A 71 6.78 -20.68 -10.34
N SER A 72 7.69 -20.30 -11.23
CA SER A 72 7.71 -19.01 -11.93
C SER A 72 6.43 -18.69 -12.72
N LEU A 73 5.79 -19.73 -13.27
CA LEU A 73 4.59 -19.61 -14.10
C LEU A 73 3.28 -19.90 -13.34
N SER A 74 3.35 -20.04 -12.03
CA SER A 74 2.22 -20.48 -11.22
C SER A 74 1.69 -19.38 -10.32
N LYS A 75 0.38 -19.27 -10.21
CA LYS A 75 -0.30 -18.28 -9.36
C LYS A 75 -0.51 -18.80 -7.93
N TYR A 76 -0.75 -20.09 -7.81
CA TYR A 76 -1.04 -20.76 -6.54
C TYR A 76 -0.33 -22.09 -6.42
N MET A 77 -0.09 -22.50 -5.20
CA MET A 77 0.38 -23.83 -4.85
C MET A 77 -0.59 -24.45 -3.86
N GLU A 78 -0.87 -25.73 -3.99
CA GLU A 78 -1.60 -26.51 -3.00
C GLU A 78 -0.62 -27.35 -2.20
N ILE A 79 -0.74 -27.31 -0.88
CA ILE A 79 0.16 -27.98 0.04
C ILE A 79 -0.59 -29.04 0.80
N GLU A 80 -0.15 -30.25 0.66
CA GLU A 80 -0.60 -31.42 1.43
C GLU A 80 0.48 -31.79 2.45
N ILE A 81 0.08 -31.95 3.69
CA ILE A 81 0.96 -32.27 4.81
C ILE A 81 0.51 -33.58 5.41
N SER A 82 1.36 -34.57 5.34
CA SER A 82 1.20 -35.87 5.99
C SER A 82 2.28 -36.07 7.08
N GLU A 83 2.26 -37.18 7.77
CA GLU A 83 3.25 -37.47 8.81
C GLU A 83 4.65 -37.75 8.24
N ASP A 84 4.75 -38.25 7.01
CA ASP A 84 5.98 -38.71 6.40
C ASP A 84 6.55 -37.74 5.34
N LYS A 85 5.72 -36.86 4.78
CA LYS A 85 6.12 -35.94 3.70
C LYS A 85 5.20 -34.73 3.62
N ILE A 86 5.72 -33.65 2.99
CA ILE A 86 4.94 -32.52 2.55
C ILE A 86 5.02 -32.47 1.02
N ILE A 87 3.88 -32.44 0.33
CA ILE A 87 3.78 -32.31 -1.11
C ILE A 87 3.27 -30.92 -1.44
N VAL A 88 3.98 -30.21 -2.29
CA VAL A 88 3.57 -28.91 -2.82
C VAL A 88 3.25 -29.12 -4.30
N HIS A 89 1.98 -29.07 -4.64
CA HIS A 89 1.50 -29.12 -6.01
C HIS A 89 1.55 -27.70 -6.59
N VAL A 90 2.31 -27.55 -7.65
CA VAL A 90 2.44 -26.28 -8.37
C VAL A 90 1.31 -26.22 -9.38
N ILE A 91 0.30 -25.38 -9.11
CA ILE A 91 -0.85 -25.25 -10.00
C ILE A 91 -0.48 -24.27 -11.10
N ARG A 92 -0.13 -24.79 -12.28
CA ARG A 92 -0.04 -23.96 -13.47
C ARG A 92 -1.42 -23.49 -13.87
N LYS A 93 -1.49 -22.31 -14.46
CA LYS A 93 -2.70 -21.85 -15.12
C LYS A 93 -3.04 -22.82 -16.25
N GLU A 94 -4.30 -23.20 -16.34
CA GLU A 94 -4.83 -23.80 -17.55
C GLU A 94 -4.67 -22.76 -18.67
N VAL A 95 -3.86 -23.08 -19.65
CA VAL A 95 -3.77 -22.31 -20.89
C VAL A 95 -5.03 -22.63 -21.69
N ASN A 96 -5.88 -21.64 -21.92
CA ASN A 96 -7.03 -21.85 -22.80
C ASN A 96 -6.54 -22.00 -24.23
N THR A 97 -6.62 -23.22 -24.74
CA THR A 97 -6.23 -23.59 -26.10
C THR A 97 -7.41 -23.61 -27.07
N GLU A 98 -8.61 -23.18 -26.62
CA GLU A 98 -9.79 -23.12 -27.51
C GLU A 98 -9.55 -22.14 -28.66
N GLY A 99 -9.60 -22.66 -29.88
CA GLY A 99 -9.42 -21.88 -31.11
C GLY A 99 -8.00 -21.88 -31.68
N LEU A 100 -7.05 -22.55 -31.03
CA LEU A 100 -5.68 -22.75 -31.54
C LEU A 100 -5.57 -24.11 -32.25
N ASN A 101 -4.79 -24.15 -33.34
CA ASN A 101 -4.46 -25.41 -33.99
C ASN A 101 -3.26 -26.11 -33.28
N ASP A 102 -3.05 -27.39 -33.55
CA ASP A 102 -2.03 -28.21 -32.85
C ASP A 102 -0.61 -27.63 -32.95
N ARG A 103 -0.24 -26.95 -34.04
CA ARG A 103 1.07 -26.30 -34.20
C ARG A 103 1.20 -25.06 -33.32
N GLU A 104 0.12 -24.31 -33.15
CA GLU A 104 0.07 -23.14 -32.27
C GLU A 104 0.12 -23.57 -30.81
N ILE A 105 -0.53 -24.70 -30.47
CA ILE A 105 -0.46 -25.30 -29.13
C ILE A 105 0.96 -25.79 -28.86
N ASP A 106 1.59 -26.50 -29.78
CA ASP A 106 2.97 -26.98 -29.65
C ASP A 106 3.96 -25.82 -29.52
N SER A 107 3.75 -24.70 -30.25
CA SER A 107 4.60 -23.51 -30.14
C SER A 107 4.48 -22.78 -28.78
N LEU A 108 3.38 -22.95 -28.06
CA LEU A 108 3.20 -22.41 -26.70
C LEU A 108 4.02 -23.19 -25.65
N PHE A 109 4.37 -24.44 -25.96
CA PHE A 109 5.08 -25.33 -25.05
C PHE A 109 6.52 -25.65 -25.52
N ASP A 110 6.85 -25.34 -26.79
CA ASP A 110 8.19 -25.50 -27.32
C ASP A 110 9.03 -24.25 -27.01
N HIS A 111 10.22 -24.46 -26.44
CA HIS A 111 11.14 -23.40 -26.05
C HIS A 111 11.84 -22.70 -27.22
N ASP A 112 11.42 -22.96 -28.43
CA ASP A 112 11.93 -22.27 -29.61
C ASP A 112 11.18 -20.98 -29.84
N THR A 113 11.88 -19.90 -29.57
CA THR A 113 11.48 -18.51 -29.59
C THR A 113 10.83 -18.07 -30.90
N VAL A 114 9.62 -17.59 -30.85
CA VAL A 114 9.06 -16.73 -31.89
C VAL A 114 9.61 -15.31 -31.66
N SER A 115 10.57 -14.92 -32.49
CA SER A 115 11.10 -13.55 -32.50
C SER A 115 10.07 -12.61 -33.10
N LEU A 116 9.36 -11.86 -32.25
CA LEU A 116 8.57 -10.71 -32.67
C LEU A 116 9.47 -9.47 -32.64
N GLU A 117 9.76 -8.89 -33.77
CA GLU A 117 10.37 -7.55 -33.84
C GLU A 117 9.33 -6.50 -33.47
N ILE A 118 9.25 -6.19 -32.19
CA ILE A 118 8.43 -5.09 -31.69
C ILE A 118 9.34 -3.86 -31.56
N PRO A 119 8.99 -2.70 -32.17
CA PRO A 119 9.76 -1.48 -32.01
C PRO A 119 9.94 -1.12 -30.54
N LYS A 120 11.19 -0.84 -30.13
CA LYS A 120 11.53 -0.53 -28.72
C LYS A 120 10.69 0.59 -28.12
N GLU A 121 10.22 1.51 -28.94
CA GLU A 121 9.42 2.68 -28.56
C GLU A 121 7.99 2.30 -28.14
N ASP A 122 7.41 1.27 -28.74
CA ASP A 122 6.05 0.80 -28.43
C ASP A 122 6.01 -0.04 -27.14
N LEU A 123 7.14 -0.66 -26.76
CA LEU A 123 7.28 -1.42 -25.52
C LEU A 123 7.38 -0.54 -24.29
N LEU A 124 7.86 0.69 -24.45
CA LEU A 124 8.10 1.62 -23.36
C LEU A 124 6.86 2.40 -22.92
N HIS A 125 5.80 2.44 -23.74
CA HIS A 125 4.71 3.40 -23.53
C HIS A 125 3.35 2.81 -23.20
N ASN A 126 3.07 1.51 -23.45
CA ASN A 126 1.74 1.00 -23.11
C ASN A 126 1.63 -0.54 -23.14
N ASN A 127 1.36 -1.18 -22.02
CA ASN A 127 0.94 -2.61 -21.99
C ASN A 127 -0.26 -2.89 -22.90
N LYS A 128 -1.07 -1.88 -23.20
CA LYS A 128 -2.23 -1.96 -24.09
C LYS A 128 -1.81 -2.16 -25.55
N ALA A 129 -0.81 -1.43 -26.03
CA ALA A 129 -0.32 -1.58 -27.40
C ALA A 129 0.32 -2.95 -27.64
N LEU A 130 1.12 -3.43 -26.68
CA LEU A 130 1.70 -4.77 -26.73
C LEU A 130 0.60 -5.84 -26.71
N THR A 131 -0.41 -5.70 -25.86
CA THR A 131 -1.58 -6.59 -25.80
C THR A 131 -2.34 -6.60 -27.12
N GLU A 132 -2.57 -5.44 -27.72
CA GLU A 132 -3.26 -5.29 -29.00
C GLU A 132 -2.44 -5.88 -30.15
N MET A 133 -1.13 -5.69 -30.18
CA MET A 133 -0.25 -6.27 -31.21
C MET A 133 -0.15 -7.79 -31.10
N LEU A 134 0.03 -8.35 -29.91
CA LEU A 134 0.08 -9.80 -29.72
C LEU A 134 -1.26 -10.48 -29.98
N THR A 135 -2.37 -9.80 -29.70
CA THR A 135 -3.72 -10.25 -30.05
C THR A 135 -3.96 -10.18 -31.54
N ALA A 136 -3.51 -9.12 -32.22
CA ALA A 136 -3.61 -8.97 -33.66
C ALA A 136 -2.74 -9.97 -34.43
N ALA A 137 -1.60 -10.37 -33.85
CA ALA A 137 -0.72 -11.41 -34.37
C ALA A 137 -1.26 -12.85 -34.16
N GLY A 138 -2.40 -13.00 -33.45
CA GLY A 138 -2.99 -14.32 -33.15
C GLY A 138 -2.21 -15.14 -32.13
N LEU A 139 -1.15 -14.57 -31.55
CA LEU A 139 -0.23 -15.26 -30.63
C LEU A 139 -0.76 -15.27 -29.18
N PHE A 140 -1.64 -14.31 -28.84
CA PHE A 140 -2.26 -14.26 -27.51
C PHE A 140 -3.67 -13.68 -27.58
N SER A 141 -4.58 -14.19 -26.78
CA SER A 141 -5.82 -13.47 -26.47
C SER A 141 -5.54 -12.37 -25.46
N SER A 142 -6.31 -11.27 -25.49
CA SER A 142 -6.21 -10.19 -24.49
C SER A 142 -6.31 -10.70 -23.04
N LYS A 143 -6.88 -11.88 -22.84
CA LYS A 143 -7.00 -12.59 -21.56
C LYS A 143 -5.66 -13.18 -21.08
N HIS A 144 -4.73 -13.53 -21.98
CA HIS A 144 -3.45 -14.14 -21.62
C HIS A 144 -2.42 -13.13 -21.12
N LEU A 145 -2.43 -11.90 -21.61
CA LEU A 145 -1.51 -10.86 -21.17
C LEU A 145 -1.92 -10.25 -19.80
N SER A 146 -3.23 -10.21 -19.53
CA SER A 146 -3.72 -9.88 -18.18
C SER A 146 -3.32 -10.95 -17.15
N ASP A 147 -2.93 -12.12 -17.63
CA ASP A 147 -2.66 -13.30 -16.85
C ASP A 147 -1.19 -13.52 -16.48
N LEU A 148 -0.25 -12.81 -17.10
CA LEU A 148 1.16 -12.70 -16.65
C LEU A 148 1.25 -11.72 -15.48
N SER A 149 0.37 -11.86 -14.48
CA SER A 149 0.35 -11.00 -13.32
C SER A 149 1.46 -11.38 -12.36
N TYR A 150 2.57 -10.67 -12.44
CA TYR A 150 3.55 -10.68 -11.36
C TYR A 150 2.94 -10.10 -10.11
N VAL A 151 3.10 -10.77 -8.99
CA VAL A 151 2.71 -10.27 -7.68
C VAL A 151 3.95 -9.72 -7.00
N PHE A 152 3.98 -8.41 -6.76
CA PHE A 152 5.07 -7.73 -6.08
C PHE A 152 4.87 -7.76 -4.58
N ASP A 153 5.90 -8.17 -3.85
CA ASP A 153 5.90 -8.18 -2.39
C ASP A 153 6.09 -6.76 -1.86
N VAL A 154 5.25 -6.36 -0.89
CA VAL A 154 5.24 -5.02 -0.29
C VAL A 154 5.46 -5.11 1.21
N ALA A 155 6.31 -4.24 1.75
CA ALA A 155 6.35 -3.92 3.19
C ALA A 155 5.86 -2.49 3.42
N SER A 156 5.01 -2.32 4.41
CA SER A 156 4.48 -1.03 4.83
C SER A 156 5.03 -0.63 6.19
N LEU A 157 5.65 0.54 6.24
CA LEU A 157 6.25 1.10 7.46
C LEU A 157 5.47 2.34 7.88
N PHE A 158 5.24 2.50 9.19
CA PHE A 158 4.34 3.55 9.69
C PHE A 158 2.95 3.44 9.09
N SER A 159 2.44 2.22 9.02
CA SER A 159 1.25 1.85 8.24
C SER A 159 -0.03 2.49 8.74
N GLY A 160 -0.06 2.92 10.01
CA GLY A 160 -1.24 3.49 10.64
C GLY A 160 -2.45 2.57 10.53
N ALA A 161 -3.58 3.14 10.16
CA ALA A 161 -4.81 2.40 9.92
C ALA A 161 -4.88 1.73 8.52
N GLY A 162 -3.82 1.80 7.70
CA GLY A 162 -3.74 1.13 6.40
C GLY A 162 -4.35 1.91 5.22
N LEU A 163 -4.56 3.23 5.33
CA LEU A 163 -5.20 3.99 4.26
C LEU A 163 -4.33 4.12 3.01
N LEU A 164 -3.00 4.17 3.16
CA LEU A 164 -2.06 4.12 2.05
C LEU A 164 -2.02 2.72 1.42
N ASP A 165 -2.13 1.70 2.24
CA ASP A 165 -2.01 0.28 1.89
C ASP A 165 -3.26 -0.25 1.18
N TYR A 166 -4.42 0.33 1.46
CA TYR A 166 -5.72 -0.19 1.00
C TYR A 166 -5.82 -0.36 -0.52
N PRO A 167 -5.38 0.57 -1.38
CA PRO A 167 -5.35 0.36 -2.81
C PRO A 167 -4.38 -0.75 -3.26
N PHE A 168 -3.25 -0.96 -2.57
CA PHE A 168 -2.34 -2.06 -2.83
C PHE A 168 -2.97 -3.40 -2.47
N ARG A 169 -3.65 -3.48 -1.31
CA ARG A 169 -4.39 -4.67 -0.87
C ARG A 169 -5.50 -5.08 -1.85
N LYS A 170 -6.13 -4.10 -2.53
CA LYS A 170 -7.22 -4.33 -3.50
C LYS A 170 -6.72 -4.69 -4.89
N ASP A 171 -5.43 -4.60 -5.16
CA ASP A 171 -4.83 -4.87 -6.45
C ASP A 171 -4.06 -6.19 -6.39
N ASP A 172 -4.52 -7.21 -7.14
CA ASP A 172 -3.92 -8.54 -7.18
C ASP A 172 -2.44 -8.55 -7.65
N SER A 173 -1.93 -7.43 -8.15
CA SER A 173 -0.51 -7.30 -8.52
C SER A 173 0.41 -7.10 -7.32
N PHE A 174 -0.14 -6.89 -6.12
CA PHE A 174 0.63 -6.68 -4.91
C PHE A 174 0.25 -7.66 -3.81
N ASP A 175 1.23 -8.09 -3.04
CA ASP A 175 1.03 -8.86 -1.82
C ASP A 175 1.74 -8.15 -0.66
N ILE A 176 0.97 -7.58 0.27
CA ILE A 176 1.56 -6.91 1.44
C ILE A 176 1.99 -8.00 2.41
N ARG A 177 3.31 -8.19 2.56
CA ARG A 177 3.92 -9.25 3.36
C ARG A 177 4.18 -8.84 4.80
N PHE A 178 4.31 -7.54 5.02
CA PHE A 178 4.68 -6.98 6.31
C PHE A 178 4.13 -5.58 6.47
N ALA A 179 3.71 -5.25 7.67
CA ALA A 179 3.37 -3.90 8.07
C ALA A 179 3.83 -3.63 9.51
N CYS A 180 4.10 -2.38 9.85
CA CYS A 180 4.45 -1.99 11.21
C CYS A 180 3.89 -0.62 11.57
N ASP A 181 3.28 -0.54 12.75
CA ASP A 181 2.86 0.72 13.38
C ASP A 181 2.86 0.55 14.91
N PHE A 182 3.01 1.64 15.66
CA PHE A 182 3.04 1.60 17.12
C PHE A 182 1.66 1.75 17.78
N ASP A 183 0.67 2.33 17.07
CA ASP A 183 -0.66 2.60 17.63
C ASP A 183 -1.52 1.33 17.61
N LYS A 184 -1.82 0.83 18.79
CA LYS A 184 -2.60 -0.40 18.97
C LYS A 184 -4.00 -0.34 18.34
N SER A 185 -4.64 0.83 18.33
CA SER A 185 -5.97 1.00 17.73
C SER A 185 -5.88 1.01 16.21
N ALA A 186 -4.85 1.65 15.67
CA ALA A 186 -4.55 1.64 14.24
C ALA A 186 -4.18 0.22 13.77
N CYS A 187 -3.36 -0.53 14.51
CA CYS A 187 -3.02 -1.92 14.20
C CYS A 187 -4.27 -2.81 14.13
N LYS A 188 -5.25 -2.64 15.05
CA LYS A 188 -6.53 -3.37 14.98
C LYS A 188 -7.33 -3.02 13.72
N THR A 189 -7.37 -1.75 13.37
CA THR A 189 -8.02 -1.26 12.14
C THR A 189 -7.34 -1.86 10.91
N TYR A 190 -6.01 -1.86 10.89
CA TYR A 190 -5.21 -2.46 9.83
C TYR A 190 -5.50 -3.96 9.67
N THR A 191 -5.43 -4.71 10.78
CA THR A 191 -5.69 -6.16 10.78
C THR A 191 -7.06 -6.49 10.17
N HIS A 192 -8.08 -5.70 10.49
CA HIS A 192 -9.43 -5.94 9.97
C HIS A 192 -9.56 -5.66 8.46
N ASN A 193 -9.01 -4.54 7.97
CA ASN A 193 -9.24 -4.07 6.60
C ASN A 193 -8.18 -4.56 5.60
N ILE A 194 -6.95 -4.80 6.06
CA ILE A 194 -5.80 -5.11 5.21
C ILE A 194 -5.34 -6.56 5.42
N GLY A 195 -4.98 -6.92 6.65
CA GLY A 195 -4.49 -8.26 6.99
C GLY A 195 -3.77 -8.31 8.33
N ASP A 196 -3.54 -9.53 8.81
CA ASP A 196 -2.94 -9.84 10.11
C ASP A 196 -1.39 -9.82 10.12
N HIS A 197 -0.78 -9.40 9.03
CA HIS A 197 0.68 -9.31 8.87
C HIS A 197 1.29 -8.04 9.48
N ILE A 198 0.50 -7.25 10.23
CA ILE A 198 0.99 -6.06 10.92
C ILE A 198 1.63 -6.42 12.26
N LEU A 199 2.83 -5.88 12.49
CA LEU A 199 3.53 -5.89 13.76
C LEU A 199 3.24 -4.59 14.51
N CYS A 200 2.62 -4.70 15.69
CA CYS A 200 2.32 -3.52 16.52
C CYS A 200 3.52 -3.20 17.41
N MET A 201 4.43 -2.37 16.90
CA MET A 201 5.72 -2.06 17.50
C MET A 201 6.19 -0.66 17.12
N ASP A 202 6.99 -0.02 17.96
CA ASP A 202 7.70 1.22 17.61
C ASP A 202 8.79 0.92 16.57
N MET A 203 8.84 1.72 15.49
CA MET A 203 9.82 1.53 14.42
C MET A 203 11.28 1.61 14.89
N ARG A 204 11.56 2.30 16.00
CA ARG A 204 12.89 2.39 16.61
C ARG A 204 13.36 1.06 17.19
N ASP A 205 12.42 0.19 17.57
CA ASP A 205 12.69 -1.14 18.12
C ASP A 205 12.68 -2.23 17.05
N LEU A 206 12.19 -1.92 15.85
CA LEU A 206 12.11 -2.86 14.73
C LEU A 206 13.51 -3.11 14.16
N LYS A 207 13.91 -4.37 14.15
CA LYS A 207 15.17 -4.80 13.52
C LYS A 207 14.93 -5.08 12.04
N SER A 208 15.92 -4.79 11.20
CA SER A 208 15.80 -4.99 9.75
C SER A 208 15.57 -6.46 9.38
N GLU A 209 16.07 -7.40 10.17
CA GLU A 209 15.91 -8.84 9.94
C GLU A 209 14.45 -9.31 10.13
N GLU A 210 13.65 -8.57 10.90
CA GLU A 210 12.23 -8.87 11.12
C GLU A 210 11.36 -8.47 9.91
N VAL A 211 11.86 -7.55 9.07
CA VAL A 211 11.21 -7.17 7.83
C VAL A 211 11.62 -8.17 6.73
N PRO A 212 10.68 -8.82 6.04
CA PRO A 212 11.03 -9.70 4.93
C PRO A 212 11.66 -8.89 3.79
N ASP A 213 12.45 -9.56 2.95
CA ASP A 213 12.85 -8.94 1.70
C ASP A 213 11.63 -8.73 0.81
N VAL A 214 11.47 -7.56 0.23
CA VAL A 214 10.30 -7.16 -0.57
C VAL A 214 10.71 -6.38 -1.81
N ASP A 215 9.82 -6.34 -2.80
CA ASP A 215 10.05 -5.54 -4.01
C ASP A 215 9.81 -4.07 -3.77
N VAL A 216 8.87 -3.76 -2.88
CA VAL A 216 8.44 -2.38 -2.60
C VAL A 216 8.37 -2.13 -1.09
N ILE A 217 8.92 -1.00 -0.64
CA ILE A 217 8.69 -0.48 0.71
C ILE A 217 7.86 0.80 0.57
N ILE A 218 6.72 0.85 1.24
CA ILE A 218 5.89 2.06 1.32
C ILE A 218 5.83 2.57 2.75
N GLY A 219 5.65 3.88 2.95
CA GLY A 219 5.47 4.40 4.30
C GLY A 219 5.20 5.88 4.39
N GLY A 220 4.60 6.26 5.53
CA GLY A 220 4.35 7.65 5.92
C GLY A 220 5.01 7.95 7.27
N PRO A 221 6.34 8.14 7.36
CA PRO A 221 6.99 8.42 8.62
C PRO A 221 6.40 9.68 9.28
N CYS A 222 6.29 9.66 10.61
CA CYS A 222 5.54 10.65 11.39
C CYS A 222 5.89 12.10 11.02
N CYS A 223 4.90 12.85 10.56
CA CYS A 223 5.03 14.23 10.10
C CYS A 223 4.79 15.29 11.19
N GLN A 224 4.56 14.91 12.46
CA GLN A 224 4.16 15.88 13.51
C GLN A 224 5.17 17.01 13.71
N GLY A 225 6.46 16.77 13.43
CA GLY A 225 7.50 17.79 13.43
C GLY A 225 7.45 18.76 12.22
N TYR A 226 6.74 18.40 11.15
CA TYR A 226 6.70 19.17 9.88
C TYR A 226 5.37 19.86 9.63
N SER A 227 4.29 19.43 10.31
CA SER A 227 2.94 19.98 10.08
C SER A 227 2.81 21.41 10.59
N ASN A 228 2.16 22.26 9.80
CA ASN A 228 1.76 23.60 10.25
C ASN A 228 0.89 23.60 11.51
N ALA A 229 0.18 22.51 11.78
CA ALA A 229 -0.64 22.37 12.98
C ALA A 229 0.19 22.31 14.28
N ASN A 230 1.49 21.97 14.18
CA ASN A 230 2.39 21.81 15.33
C ASN A 230 3.47 22.89 15.43
N ARG A 231 3.25 24.09 14.87
CA ARG A 231 4.22 25.21 14.90
C ARG A 231 4.72 25.54 16.31
N HIS A 232 3.89 25.40 17.34
CA HIS A 232 4.23 25.68 18.72
C HIS A 232 4.99 24.53 19.42
N ASP A 233 5.06 23.34 18.81
CA ASP A 233 5.65 22.13 19.40
C ASP A 233 7.02 21.74 18.81
N ILE A 234 7.55 22.55 17.89
CA ILE A 234 8.79 22.23 17.15
C ILE A 234 9.99 22.03 18.06
N ASP A 235 10.06 22.80 19.15
CA ASP A 235 11.19 22.77 20.08
C ASP A 235 10.99 21.77 21.24
N LYS A 236 9.84 21.11 21.32
CA LYS A 236 9.57 20.10 22.35
C LYS A 236 10.31 18.81 22.05
N THR A 237 10.90 18.21 23.06
CA THR A 237 11.65 16.95 22.98
C THR A 237 10.89 15.85 22.24
N THR A 238 9.57 15.75 22.44
CA THR A 238 8.71 14.75 21.78
C THR A 238 8.58 14.97 20.28
N ALA A 239 8.47 16.22 19.82
CA ALA A 239 8.39 16.54 18.38
C ALA A 239 9.73 16.30 17.68
N LYS A 240 10.84 16.62 18.34
CA LYS A 240 12.19 16.34 17.86
C LYS A 240 12.46 14.84 17.75
N ALA A 241 12.08 14.06 18.76
CA ALA A 241 12.22 12.60 18.72
C ALA A 241 11.39 11.96 17.58
N LYS A 242 10.19 12.51 17.30
CA LYS A 242 9.36 12.03 16.16
C LYS A 242 9.94 12.35 14.79
N ARG A 243 10.74 13.39 14.65
CA ARG A 243 11.42 13.71 13.39
C ARG A 243 12.50 12.69 13.03
N LEU A 244 13.13 12.09 14.02
CA LEU A 244 14.16 11.08 13.80
C LEU A 244 13.63 9.76 13.25
N LEU A 245 12.33 9.53 13.23
CA LEU A 245 11.73 8.32 12.67
C LEU A 245 11.99 8.11 11.17
N ILE A 246 12.35 9.17 10.45
CA ILE A 246 12.81 9.04 9.06
C ILE A 246 14.12 8.24 8.96
N ASP A 247 14.96 8.28 9.99
CA ASP A 247 16.23 7.55 10.02
C ASP A 247 15.98 6.04 10.07
N ASP A 248 14.95 5.62 10.80
CA ASP A 248 14.54 4.21 10.84
C ASP A 248 13.98 3.73 9.51
N TYR A 249 13.22 4.59 8.81
CA TYR A 249 12.78 4.30 7.45
C TYR A 249 13.96 4.10 6.49
N ILE A 250 14.92 5.02 6.50
CA ILE A 250 16.13 4.98 5.67
C ILE A 250 16.95 3.72 5.98
N ARG A 251 17.12 3.37 7.27
CA ARG A 251 17.82 2.17 7.71
C ARG A 251 17.20 0.91 7.09
N ILE A 252 15.88 0.74 7.21
CA ILE A 252 15.20 -0.43 6.66
C ILE A 252 15.33 -0.49 5.12
N VAL A 253 15.21 0.65 4.43
CA VAL A 253 15.41 0.69 2.97
C VAL A 253 16.84 0.30 2.58
N LYS A 254 17.85 0.79 3.32
CA LYS A 254 19.26 0.42 3.10
C LYS A 254 19.51 -1.07 3.30
N ASP A 255 18.95 -1.65 4.35
CA ASP A 255 19.20 -3.05 4.69
C ASP A 255 18.42 -4.01 3.77
N LYS A 256 17.23 -3.62 3.32
CA LYS A 256 16.35 -4.46 2.50
C LYS A 256 16.49 -4.27 1.00
N GLN A 257 17.04 -3.14 0.58
CA GLN A 257 17.34 -2.89 -0.82
C GLN A 257 16.18 -3.19 -1.79
N PRO A 258 14.94 -2.68 -1.55
CA PRO A 258 13.80 -2.92 -2.43
C PRO A 258 14.05 -2.37 -3.85
N LEU A 259 13.30 -2.82 -4.83
CA LEU A 259 13.33 -2.25 -6.19
C LEU A 259 12.82 -0.80 -6.18
N VAL A 260 11.78 -0.56 -5.38
CA VAL A 260 11.13 0.76 -5.25
C VAL A 260 10.82 1.04 -3.79
N PHE A 261 11.04 2.26 -3.34
CA PHE A 261 10.48 2.74 -2.08
C PHE A 261 9.64 4.00 -2.26
N LEU A 262 8.69 4.21 -1.36
CA LEU A 262 7.76 5.33 -1.34
C LEU A 262 7.74 5.98 0.04
N ILE A 263 7.95 7.30 0.09
CA ILE A 263 7.68 8.12 1.28
C ILE A 263 6.52 9.06 0.99
N GLU A 264 5.45 8.96 1.79
CA GLU A 264 4.39 9.97 1.85
C GLU A 264 4.62 10.89 3.04
N ASN A 265 4.45 12.20 2.84
CA ASN A 265 4.55 13.16 3.93
C ASN A 265 3.79 14.46 3.62
N VAL A 266 3.79 15.40 4.57
CA VAL A 266 3.28 16.75 4.32
C VAL A 266 4.22 17.56 3.42
N PRO A 267 3.74 18.55 2.65
CA PRO A 267 4.59 19.36 1.75
C PRO A 267 5.78 20.03 2.44
N GLN A 268 5.65 20.34 3.73
CA GLN A 268 6.70 20.97 4.53
C GLN A 268 7.94 20.06 4.71
N PHE A 269 7.84 18.77 4.44
CA PHE A 269 9.01 17.87 4.42
C PHE A 269 10.11 18.36 3.48
N ILE A 270 9.71 18.98 2.35
CA ILE A 270 10.65 19.49 1.33
C ILE A 270 11.46 20.70 1.85
N THR A 271 10.82 21.59 2.60
CA THR A 271 11.36 22.92 2.90
C THR A 271 11.76 23.13 4.36
N LYS A 272 11.28 22.27 5.24
CA LYS A 272 11.53 22.41 6.67
C LYS A 272 13.02 22.24 7.01
N GLU A 273 13.51 23.09 7.92
CA GLU A 273 14.93 23.14 8.32
C GLU A 273 15.86 23.22 7.09
N SER A 274 15.52 24.13 6.17
CA SER A 274 16.27 24.38 4.92
C SER A 274 16.38 23.14 4.02
N GLY A 275 15.42 22.21 4.11
CA GLY A 275 15.39 21.01 3.26
C GLY A 275 16.23 19.84 3.78
N MET A 276 16.80 19.95 4.98
CA MET A 276 17.71 18.95 5.56
C MET A 276 17.16 17.51 5.50
N TYR A 277 15.87 17.30 5.72
CA TYR A 277 15.30 15.95 5.71
C TYR A 277 15.19 15.33 4.33
N LEU A 278 14.81 16.13 3.33
CA LEU A 278 14.82 15.70 1.95
C LEU A 278 16.25 15.41 1.47
N GLU A 279 17.19 16.33 1.75
CA GLU A 279 18.60 16.17 1.42
C GLU A 279 19.20 14.91 2.07
N LYS A 280 18.83 14.62 3.33
CA LYS A 280 19.23 13.40 4.00
C LYS A 280 18.76 12.15 3.25
N VAL A 281 17.48 12.07 2.85
CA VAL A 281 16.96 10.93 2.08
C VAL A 281 17.73 10.79 0.76
N ILE A 282 17.95 11.88 0.04
CA ILE A 282 18.66 11.87 -1.25
C ILE A 282 20.12 11.41 -1.07
N THR A 283 20.79 11.88 -0.02
CA THR A 283 22.21 11.56 0.22
C THR A 283 22.38 10.12 0.70
N GLU A 284 21.54 9.69 1.66
CA GLU A 284 21.69 8.38 2.27
C GLU A 284 21.17 7.23 1.41
N LEU A 285 20.28 7.52 0.45
CA LEU A 285 19.74 6.55 -0.51
C LEU A 285 20.18 6.89 -1.96
N SER A 286 21.42 7.34 -2.12
CA SER A 286 21.99 7.80 -3.39
C SER A 286 22.06 6.70 -4.46
N GLU A 287 21.97 5.43 -4.10
CA GLU A 287 21.85 4.30 -5.03
C GLU A 287 20.48 4.21 -5.73
N TYR A 288 19.50 5.01 -5.28
CA TYR A 288 18.18 5.10 -5.89
C TYR A 288 18.03 6.35 -6.74
N GLN A 289 17.36 6.24 -7.86
CA GLN A 289 16.91 7.42 -8.62
C GLN A 289 15.67 7.99 -7.94
N ILE A 290 15.84 9.14 -7.27
CA ILE A 290 14.79 9.75 -6.45
C ILE A 290 14.02 10.79 -7.26
N THR A 291 12.70 10.71 -7.19
CA THR A 291 11.76 11.72 -7.71
C THR A 291 10.77 12.08 -6.61
N TYR A 292 10.47 13.37 -6.48
CA TYR A 292 9.47 13.84 -5.51
C TYR A 292 8.62 14.95 -6.08
N GLN A 293 7.37 15.03 -5.59
CA GLN A 293 6.39 16.03 -6.02
C GLN A 293 5.33 16.25 -4.93
N VAL A 294 4.74 17.44 -4.91
CA VAL A 294 3.54 17.72 -4.11
C VAL A 294 2.31 17.40 -4.94
N VAL A 295 1.58 16.39 -4.53
CA VAL A 295 0.34 15.94 -5.17
C VAL A 295 -0.86 16.51 -4.41
N ASN A 296 -1.81 17.07 -5.14
CA ASN A 296 -3.07 17.55 -4.61
C ASN A 296 -4.17 16.50 -4.83
N ASP A 297 -4.90 16.17 -3.79
CA ASP A 297 -5.98 15.18 -3.84
C ASP A 297 -7.02 15.45 -4.94
N LEU A 298 -7.34 16.74 -5.17
CA LEU A 298 -8.28 17.13 -6.24
C LEU A 298 -7.76 16.80 -7.63
N GLU A 299 -6.48 16.99 -7.89
CA GLU A 299 -5.86 16.76 -9.20
C GLU A 299 -5.90 15.29 -9.58
N VAL A 300 -5.84 14.41 -8.58
CA VAL A 300 -5.90 12.95 -8.77
C VAL A 300 -7.30 12.36 -8.53
N GLY A 301 -8.35 13.20 -8.52
CA GLY A 301 -9.74 12.79 -8.46
C GLY A 301 -10.31 12.60 -7.05
N GLY A 302 -9.69 13.17 -6.03
CA GLY A 302 -10.20 13.18 -4.67
C GLY A 302 -11.25 14.27 -4.40
N TYR A 303 -11.68 14.40 -3.16
CA TYR A 303 -12.73 15.32 -2.72
C TYR A 303 -12.21 16.49 -1.88
N THR A 304 -10.91 16.50 -1.56
CA THR A 304 -10.33 17.43 -0.60
C THR A 304 -9.22 18.27 -1.20
N THR A 305 -8.94 19.43 -0.60
CA THR A 305 -7.77 20.25 -0.95
C THR A 305 -6.48 19.75 -0.29
N ARG A 306 -6.44 18.47 0.12
CA ARG A 306 -5.30 17.86 0.79
C ARG A 306 -4.11 17.78 -0.17
N LYS A 307 -2.97 18.28 0.29
CA LYS A 307 -1.69 18.17 -0.45
C LYS A 307 -0.73 17.27 0.30
N ARG A 308 -0.03 16.43 -0.43
CA ARG A 308 1.00 15.54 0.12
C ARG A 308 2.25 15.54 -0.74
N MET A 309 3.38 15.54 -0.08
CA MET A 309 4.66 15.24 -0.71
C MET A 309 4.72 13.72 -0.94
N ILE A 310 4.95 13.34 -2.15
CA ILE A 310 5.21 11.96 -2.58
C ILE A 310 6.64 11.91 -3.07
N LEU A 311 7.44 11.03 -2.48
CA LEU A 311 8.82 10.78 -2.88
C LEU A 311 8.95 9.29 -3.23
N VAL A 312 9.45 9.02 -4.41
CA VAL A 312 9.69 7.65 -4.90
C VAL A 312 11.17 7.51 -5.22
N GLY A 313 11.80 6.50 -4.64
CA GLY A 313 13.15 6.08 -5.00
C GLY A 313 13.10 4.75 -5.73
N SER A 314 13.89 4.59 -6.78
CA SER A 314 13.84 3.44 -7.68
C SER A 314 15.22 2.98 -8.13
N LYS A 315 15.45 1.67 -8.14
CA LYS A 315 16.62 1.00 -8.75
C LYS A 315 16.37 0.51 -10.17
N ILE A 316 15.12 0.56 -10.62
CA ILE A 316 14.66 0.04 -11.91
C ILE A 316 14.49 1.14 -12.97
N GLY A 317 15.19 2.25 -12.83
CA GLY A 317 15.07 3.43 -13.66
C GLY A 317 14.30 4.54 -12.98
N LYS A 318 14.33 5.76 -13.54
CA LYS A 318 13.69 6.93 -12.97
C LYS A 318 12.17 6.85 -13.11
N ILE A 319 11.47 6.78 -11.99
CA ILE A 319 10.01 6.81 -11.95
C ILE A 319 9.54 8.27 -11.97
N GLN A 320 8.83 8.67 -13.02
CA GLN A 320 8.24 10.00 -13.10
C GLN A 320 6.92 10.04 -12.34
N ILE A 321 6.70 11.11 -11.57
CA ILE A 321 5.39 11.41 -10.98
C ILE A 321 4.72 12.42 -11.93
N PRO A 322 3.71 12.02 -12.72
CA PRO A 322 3.13 12.90 -13.72
C PRO A 322 2.35 14.05 -13.07
N ASN A 323 2.43 15.23 -13.66
CA ASN A 323 1.48 16.30 -13.36
C ASN A 323 0.11 15.92 -13.91
N VAL A 324 -0.88 15.94 -13.05
CA VAL A 324 -2.27 15.66 -13.45
C VAL A 324 -3.02 16.99 -13.57
N GLU A 325 -3.53 17.28 -14.75
CA GLU A 325 -4.38 18.45 -14.95
C GLU A 325 -5.76 18.20 -14.31
N LEU A 326 -6.24 19.20 -13.58
CA LEU A 326 -7.54 19.16 -12.95
C LEU A 326 -8.65 19.29 -14.01
N THR A 327 -9.19 18.18 -14.46
CA THR A 327 -10.29 18.16 -15.45
C THR A 327 -11.65 18.47 -14.82
N ARG A 328 -11.85 18.09 -13.55
CA ARG A 328 -13.10 18.29 -12.80
C ARG A 328 -12.84 18.40 -11.31
N LYS A 329 -13.35 19.44 -10.67
CA LYS A 329 -13.38 19.55 -9.20
C LYS A 329 -14.52 18.69 -8.64
N ARG A 330 -14.18 17.68 -7.88
CA ARG A 330 -15.15 16.93 -7.07
C ARG A 330 -15.49 17.72 -5.82
N THR A 331 -16.73 17.60 -5.35
CA THR A 331 -17.24 18.41 -4.23
C THR A 331 -17.45 17.59 -2.96
N ALA A 332 -17.49 18.27 -1.81
CA ALA A 332 -17.83 17.63 -0.54
C ALA A 332 -19.23 17.02 -0.58
N GLY A 333 -20.19 17.68 -1.25
CA GLY A 333 -21.54 17.15 -1.44
C GLY A 333 -21.57 15.82 -2.16
N GLU A 334 -20.72 15.60 -3.20
CA GLU A 334 -20.64 14.32 -3.91
C GLU A 334 -20.15 13.17 -2.99
N ALA A 335 -19.24 13.45 -2.09
CA ALA A 335 -18.77 12.44 -1.14
C ALA A 335 -19.82 12.17 -0.05
N LEU A 336 -20.38 13.24 0.54
CA LEU A 336 -21.32 13.15 1.66
C LEU A 336 -22.66 12.50 1.28
N LYS A 337 -23.13 12.68 0.03
CA LYS A 337 -24.35 12.03 -0.49
C LYS A 337 -24.25 10.49 -0.51
N LYS A 338 -23.03 9.91 -0.46
CA LYS A 338 -22.84 8.47 -0.38
C LYS A 338 -23.04 7.92 1.04
N VAL A 339 -22.99 8.78 2.04
CA VAL A 339 -23.06 8.39 3.44
C VAL A 339 -24.52 8.20 3.85
N THR A 340 -24.88 6.97 4.08
CA THR A 340 -26.22 6.52 4.48
C THR A 340 -26.19 5.92 5.88
N PRO A 341 -27.31 5.79 6.59
CA PRO A 341 -27.35 5.26 7.96
C PRO A 341 -26.77 3.87 8.16
N ASP A 342 -26.60 3.08 7.08
CA ASP A 342 -25.98 1.74 7.10
C ASP A 342 -24.44 1.78 7.11
N TRP A 343 -23.81 2.95 7.02
CA TRP A 343 -22.37 3.05 7.25
C TRP A 343 -22.02 2.75 8.71
N ILE A 344 -21.04 1.88 8.93
CA ILE A 344 -20.62 1.41 10.26
C ILE A 344 -20.37 2.57 11.23
N HIS A 345 -19.79 3.69 10.77
CA HIS A 345 -19.42 4.85 11.58
C HIS A 345 -20.36 6.05 11.41
N PHE A 346 -21.59 5.84 10.95
CA PHE A 346 -22.57 6.92 10.73
C PHE A 346 -22.90 7.67 12.02
N SER A 347 -23.08 6.96 13.12
CA SER A 347 -23.39 7.53 14.44
C SER A 347 -22.17 7.95 15.27
N ASP A 348 -20.95 7.69 14.78
CA ASP A 348 -19.71 8.08 15.46
C ASP A 348 -19.46 9.59 15.32
N VAL A 349 -20.16 10.38 16.11
CA VAL A 349 -20.14 11.84 16.11
C VAL A 349 -19.72 12.38 17.46
N THR A 350 -18.84 13.38 17.47
CA THR A 350 -18.50 14.11 18.71
C THR A 350 -19.67 14.97 19.17
N LYS A 351 -20.16 14.73 20.37
CA LYS A 351 -21.20 15.55 20.99
C LYS A 351 -20.61 16.91 21.37
N SER A 352 -21.18 18.00 20.82
CA SER A 352 -20.80 19.38 21.13
C SER A 352 -21.63 19.92 22.30
N ARG A 353 -21.06 20.85 23.04
CA ARG A 353 -21.80 21.62 24.08
C ARG A 353 -22.79 22.57 23.42
N GLN A 354 -23.81 22.98 24.15
CA GLN A 354 -24.86 23.86 23.64
C GLN A 354 -24.31 25.20 23.10
N ASP A 355 -23.38 25.82 23.83
CA ASP A 355 -22.70 27.05 23.38
C ASP A 355 -21.94 26.90 22.07
N THR A 356 -21.37 25.71 21.83
CA THR A 356 -20.69 25.36 20.60
C THR A 356 -21.69 25.17 19.44
N ILE A 357 -22.85 24.55 19.72
CA ILE A 357 -23.92 24.38 18.73
C ILE A 357 -24.50 25.74 18.31
N GLU A 358 -24.69 26.66 19.25
CA GLU A 358 -25.14 28.02 18.97
C GLU A 358 -24.16 28.83 18.13
N LYS A 359 -22.85 28.64 18.34
CA LYS A 359 -21.80 29.20 17.47
C LYS A 359 -21.85 28.58 16.08
N MET A 360 -22.01 27.26 16.00
CA MET A 360 -22.12 26.53 14.71
C MET A 360 -23.30 27.03 13.88
N ALA A 361 -24.44 27.34 14.53
CA ALA A 361 -25.66 27.81 13.87
C ALA A 361 -25.48 29.15 13.12
N GLN A 362 -24.49 29.95 13.49
CA GLN A 362 -24.21 31.24 12.88
C GLN A 362 -23.37 31.10 11.60
N VAL A 363 -22.70 29.95 11.37
CA VAL A 363 -21.78 29.77 10.27
C VAL A 363 -22.52 29.28 9.03
N ARG A 364 -22.47 30.02 7.95
CA ARG A 364 -23.07 29.69 6.65
C ARG A 364 -22.26 28.58 5.92
N PRO A 365 -22.87 27.81 5.02
CA PRO A 365 -22.14 26.86 4.15
C PRO A 365 -20.98 27.55 3.39
N GLY A 366 -19.82 26.94 3.40
CA GLY A 366 -18.60 27.50 2.82
C GLY A 366 -17.85 28.51 3.67
N HIS A 367 -18.38 28.88 4.84
CA HIS A 367 -17.80 29.87 5.73
C HIS A 367 -17.14 29.26 7.00
N ASN A 368 -16.65 30.08 7.89
CA ASN A 368 -15.93 29.69 9.11
C ASN A 368 -16.26 30.58 10.31
N PHE A 369 -15.45 30.49 11.35
CA PHE A 369 -15.62 31.24 12.60
C PHE A 369 -15.87 32.76 12.46
N ARG A 370 -15.49 33.36 11.31
CA ARG A 370 -15.71 34.82 11.08
C ARG A 370 -17.18 35.20 10.96
N ASP A 371 -18.07 34.23 10.71
CA ASP A 371 -19.51 34.45 10.76
C ASP A 371 -20.07 34.51 12.21
N ILE A 372 -19.27 34.10 13.22
CA ILE A 372 -19.69 34.03 14.61
C ILE A 372 -19.51 35.38 15.27
N LYS A 373 -20.62 35.93 15.83
CA LYS A 373 -20.62 37.20 16.53
C LYS A 373 -19.56 37.28 17.65
N GLY A 374 -18.69 38.28 17.56
CA GLY A 374 -17.58 38.49 18.48
C GLY A 374 -16.30 37.70 18.17
N MET A 375 -16.28 36.93 17.07
CA MET A 375 -15.10 36.19 16.62
C MET A 375 -14.54 36.69 15.29
N GLU A 376 -15.13 37.68 14.67
CA GLU A 376 -14.86 38.19 13.34
C GLU A 376 -13.40 38.65 13.16
N HIS A 377 -12.83 39.21 14.20
CA HIS A 377 -11.50 39.83 14.22
C HIS A 377 -10.39 38.90 14.77
N LEU A 378 -10.76 37.67 15.15
CA LEU A 378 -9.78 36.76 15.72
C LEU A 378 -8.78 36.25 14.62
N ASP A 379 -7.50 36.28 14.96
CA ASP A 379 -6.48 35.63 14.13
C ASP A 379 -6.45 34.11 14.44
N ARG A 380 -7.29 33.37 13.75
CA ARG A 380 -7.38 31.90 13.87
C ARG A 380 -7.25 31.23 12.50
N HIS A 381 -6.83 29.98 12.53
CA HIS A 381 -6.79 29.16 11.33
C HIS A 381 -8.16 29.08 10.66
N SER A 382 -8.23 29.23 9.33
CA SER A 382 -9.46 29.29 8.52
C SER A 382 -10.38 28.07 8.66
N ASN A 383 -9.86 26.94 9.14
CA ASN A 383 -10.66 25.74 9.36
C ASN A 383 -11.38 25.68 10.70
N VAL A 384 -11.16 26.67 11.61
CA VAL A 384 -11.88 26.74 12.88
C VAL A 384 -13.34 27.08 12.61
N TYR A 385 -14.28 26.28 13.15
CA TYR A 385 -15.72 26.37 12.87
C TYR A 385 -16.01 26.42 11.35
N ARG A 386 -15.29 25.66 10.55
CA ARG A 386 -15.52 25.59 9.11
C ARG A 386 -16.76 24.74 8.82
N ARG A 387 -17.75 25.34 8.11
CA ARG A 387 -18.85 24.58 7.52
C ARG A 387 -18.51 24.26 6.06
N LEU A 388 -18.58 22.99 5.67
CA LEU A 388 -18.38 22.59 4.28
C LEU A 388 -19.50 23.16 3.39
N SER A 389 -19.23 23.28 2.10
CA SER A 389 -20.23 23.59 1.07
C SER A 389 -20.48 22.33 0.25
N GLU A 390 -21.72 22.10 -0.18
CA GLU A 390 -22.04 21.00 -1.07
C GLU A 390 -21.39 21.14 -2.44
N ASN A 391 -21.17 22.38 -2.88
CA ASN A 391 -20.73 22.72 -4.23
C ASN A 391 -19.21 22.96 -4.33
N GLU A 392 -18.50 22.87 -3.21
CA GLU A 392 -17.04 23.09 -3.16
C GLU A 392 -16.32 21.87 -2.64
N PRO A 393 -15.03 21.68 -3.02
CA PRO A 393 -14.19 20.66 -2.39
C PRO A 393 -14.10 20.83 -0.88
N ALA A 394 -13.95 19.73 -0.17
CA ALA A 394 -13.68 19.80 1.26
C ALA A 394 -12.26 20.33 1.53
N VAL A 395 -12.10 20.98 2.67
CA VAL A 395 -10.77 21.29 3.21
C VAL A 395 -10.04 20.00 3.61
N THR A 396 -8.74 20.09 3.83
CA THR A 396 -7.95 18.95 4.34
C THR A 396 -8.56 18.41 5.64
N ILE A 397 -8.93 17.13 5.63
CA ILE A 397 -9.40 16.43 6.83
C ILE A 397 -8.17 16.09 7.70
N THR A 398 -8.14 16.68 8.89
CA THR A 398 -7.10 16.46 9.91
C THR A 398 -7.77 16.09 11.23
N ASN A 399 -7.43 16.72 12.32
CA ASN A 399 -8.17 16.58 13.59
C ASN A 399 -9.43 17.49 13.57
N TRP A 400 -10.42 17.13 12.78
CA TRP A 400 -11.61 17.95 12.53
C TRP A 400 -12.47 18.22 13.76
N ARG A 401 -12.38 17.39 14.79
CA ARG A 401 -13.04 17.63 16.08
C ARG A 401 -12.51 18.90 16.75
N LYS A 402 -11.17 19.09 16.78
CA LYS A 402 -10.56 20.24 17.45
C LYS A 402 -10.90 21.57 16.77
N VAL A 403 -11.16 21.54 15.49
CA VAL A 403 -11.50 22.72 14.70
C VAL A 403 -13.00 22.88 14.45
N ASN A 404 -13.83 21.97 14.95
CA ASN A 404 -15.28 21.98 14.76
C ASN A 404 -15.66 22.03 13.26
N LEU A 405 -15.11 21.14 12.44
CA LEU A 405 -15.46 21.03 11.03
C LEU A 405 -16.85 20.42 10.87
N MET A 406 -17.73 21.14 10.17
CA MET A 406 -19.15 20.82 10.06
C MET A 406 -19.53 20.33 8.66
N PRO A 407 -20.53 19.44 8.55
CA PRO A 407 -21.16 19.15 7.26
C PRO A 407 -21.88 20.42 6.71
N PRO A 408 -22.26 20.43 5.43
CA PRO A 408 -23.02 21.53 4.85
C PRO A 408 -24.33 21.82 5.59
N VAL A 409 -24.99 20.78 6.05
CA VAL A 409 -26.27 20.83 6.77
C VAL A 409 -26.13 20.25 8.18
N GLY A 410 -26.73 20.93 9.15
CA GLY A 410 -26.69 20.55 10.56
C GLY A 410 -25.61 21.28 11.39
N ASN A 411 -25.89 21.49 12.69
CA ASN A 411 -25.02 22.16 13.61
C ASN A 411 -24.27 21.15 14.48
N ARG A 412 -23.44 20.36 13.85
CA ARG A 412 -22.65 19.30 14.47
C ARG A 412 -21.28 19.16 13.78
N ILE A 413 -20.40 18.44 14.41
CA ILE A 413 -19.13 18.04 13.82
C ILE A 413 -19.38 16.87 12.84
N LEU A 414 -18.56 16.72 11.80
CA LEU A 414 -18.60 15.56 10.90
C LEU A 414 -18.52 14.23 11.67
N SER A 415 -19.31 13.26 11.25
CA SER A 415 -19.15 11.87 11.72
C SER A 415 -17.86 11.25 11.17
N VAL A 416 -17.45 10.13 11.74
CA VAL A 416 -16.31 9.36 11.22
C VAL A 416 -16.63 8.84 9.80
N ALA A 417 -17.87 8.42 9.54
CA ALA A 417 -18.30 8.00 8.20
C ALA A 417 -18.21 9.12 7.17
N GLU A 418 -18.66 10.34 7.51
CA GLU A 418 -18.57 11.50 6.63
C GLU A 418 -17.12 11.87 6.32
N ALA A 419 -16.26 11.87 7.34
CA ALA A 419 -14.84 12.13 7.15
C ALA A 419 -14.16 11.01 6.31
N ALA A 420 -14.51 9.74 6.52
CA ALA A 420 -14.03 8.62 5.72
C ALA A 420 -14.46 8.73 4.25
N ALA A 421 -15.72 9.11 3.99
CA ALA A 421 -16.21 9.33 2.62
C ALA A 421 -15.46 10.46 1.91
N LEU A 422 -15.16 11.56 2.62
CA LEU A 422 -14.33 12.65 2.10
C LEU A 422 -12.88 12.23 1.81
N MET A 423 -12.35 11.24 2.55
CA MET A 423 -11.05 10.62 2.28
C MET A 423 -11.12 9.59 1.14
N GLY A 424 -12.31 9.34 0.56
CA GLY A 424 -12.51 8.42 -0.54
C GLY A 424 -12.71 6.95 -0.14
N LEU A 425 -12.88 6.66 1.15
CA LEU A 425 -13.19 5.32 1.64
C LEU A 425 -14.65 4.96 1.40
N ASN A 426 -14.94 3.68 1.41
CA ASN A 426 -16.27 3.11 1.29
C ASN A 426 -16.85 2.73 2.69
N LYS A 427 -18.10 2.30 2.71
CA LYS A 427 -18.84 1.99 3.95
C LYS A 427 -18.29 0.78 4.72
N GLU A 428 -17.57 -0.12 4.03
CA GLU A 428 -17.02 -1.34 4.60
C GLU A 428 -15.74 -1.10 5.40
N TYR A 429 -15.10 0.08 5.26
CA TYR A 429 -13.86 0.36 5.99
C TYR A 429 -14.15 0.63 7.46
N GLN A 430 -13.73 -0.28 8.33
CA GLN A 430 -14.03 -0.23 9.76
C GLN A 430 -12.83 0.28 10.57
N PHE A 431 -13.05 1.32 11.40
CA PHE A 431 -12.07 1.86 12.33
C PHE A 431 -12.32 1.33 13.75
N PHE A 432 -11.25 1.01 14.47
CA PHE A 432 -11.29 0.48 15.84
C PHE A 432 -10.70 1.49 16.84
N GLY A 433 -11.09 1.34 18.13
CA GLY A 433 -10.67 2.20 19.21
C GLY A 433 -11.75 3.16 19.68
N SER A 434 -11.37 4.12 20.53
CA SER A 434 -12.26 5.19 20.97
C SER A 434 -12.65 6.10 19.80
N LEU A 435 -13.69 6.92 19.98
CA LEU A 435 -14.06 7.91 18.97
C LEU A 435 -12.88 8.82 18.57
N ASN A 436 -12.04 9.20 19.55
CA ASN A 436 -10.85 10.00 19.28
C ASN A 436 -9.84 9.26 18.42
N ASP A 437 -9.62 7.95 18.68
CA ASP A 437 -8.68 7.13 17.90
C ASP A 437 -9.16 6.99 16.47
N LYS A 438 -10.44 6.70 16.25
CA LYS A 438 -11.04 6.61 14.90
C LYS A 438 -10.87 7.93 14.13
N GLN A 439 -11.14 9.06 14.78
CA GLN A 439 -10.96 10.38 14.18
C GLN A 439 -9.50 10.68 13.82
N GLN A 440 -8.57 10.27 14.67
CA GLN A 440 -7.13 10.44 14.42
C GLN A 440 -6.64 9.55 13.29
N GLN A 441 -7.09 8.30 13.21
CA GLN A 441 -6.76 7.37 12.15
C GLN A 441 -7.17 7.91 10.76
N VAL A 442 -8.40 8.42 10.64
CA VAL A 442 -8.87 9.05 9.39
C VAL A 442 -8.04 10.30 9.06
N GLY A 443 -7.81 11.19 10.05
CA GLY A 443 -7.09 12.45 9.84
C GLY A 443 -5.61 12.26 9.47
N ASN A 444 -4.97 11.24 10.02
CA ASN A 444 -3.57 10.91 9.73
C ASN A 444 -3.41 10.18 8.38
N GLY A 445 -4.46 9.52 7.90
CA GLY A 445 -4.39 8.68 6.71
C GLY A 445 -4.19 9.46 5.41
N VAL A 446 -3.86 8.73 4.36
CA VAL A 446 -3.75 9.20 2.98
C VAL A 446 -5.11 9.07 2.30
N THR A 447 -5.52 10.05 1.49
CA THR A 447 -6.75 9.93 0.70
C THR A 447 -6.63 8.81 -0.34
N GLN A 448 -7.74 8.15 -0.62
CA GLN A 448 -7.74 7.00 -1.53
C GLN A 448 -7.36 7.39 -2.97
N ALA A 449 -7.63 8.64 -3.37
CA ALA A 449 -7.23 9.13 -4.67
C ALA A 449 -5.69 9.26 -4.78
N ILE A 450 -5.01 9.87 -3.79
CA ILE A 450 -3.55 9.96 -3.76
C ILE A 450 -2.94 8.55 -3.65
N ALA A 451 -3.42 7.69 -2.76
CA ALA A 451 -2.89 6.35 -2.57
C ALA A 451 -3.03 5.48 -3.84
N SER A 452 -4.17 5.56 -4.53
CA SER A 452 -4.41 4.85 -5.80
C SER A 452 -3.53 5.38 -6.93
N PHE A 453 -3.35 6.71 -7.00
CA PHE A 453 -2.48 7.35 -7.97
C PHE A 453 -1.03 6.87 -7.83
N VAL A 454 -0.50 6.90 -6.62
CA VAL A 454 0.87 6.47 -6.34
C VAL A 454 1.05 4.97 -6.58
N LYS A 455 0.09 4.15 -6.14
CA LYS A 455 0.07 2.71 -6.42
C LYS A 455 0.15 2.44 -7.92
N SER A 456 -0.59 3.18 -8.74
CA SER A 456 -0.60 3.00 -10.20
C SER A 456 0.73 3.35 -10.85
N ILE A 457 1.41 4.41 -10.38
CA ILE A 457 2.74 4.80 -10.85
C ILE A 457 3.76 3.69 -10.56
N ILE A 458 3.79 3.19 -9.32
CA ILE A 458 4.69 2.12 -8.89
C ILE A 458 4.41 0.83 -9.69
N LYS A 459 3.13 0.47 -9.83
CA LYS A 459 2.70 -0.70 -10.61
C LYS A 459 3.23 -0.64 -12.03
N ASN A 460 3.01 0.47 -12.73
CA ASN A 460 3.45 0.66 -14.11
C ASN A 460 4.97 0.53 -14.24
N ALA A 461 5.74 1.15 -13.35
CA ALA A 461 7.19 1.07 -13.37
C ALA A 461 7.71 -0.37 -13.15
N LEU A 462 7.13 -1.10 -12.20
CA LEU A 462 7.49 -2.48 -11.92
C LEU A 462 7.16 -3.40 -13.10
N TYR A 463 5.99 -3.24 -13.73
CA TYR A 463 5.63 -4.02 -14.91
C TYR A 463 6.53 -3.73 -16.10
N CYS A 464 6.86 -2.45 -16.35
CA CYS A 464 7.83 -2.10 -17.39
C CYS A 464 9.18 -2.77 -17.15
N HIS A 465 9.68 -2.76 -15.91
CA HIS A 465 10.94 -3.40 -15.56
C HIS A 465 10.91 -4.92 -15.78
N VAL A 466 9.86 -5.60 -15.34
CA VAL A 466 9.71 -7.04 -15.52
C VAL A 466 9.65 -7.41 -17.02
N ASN A 467 8.87 -6.66 -17.80
CA ASN A 467 8.77 -6.90 -19.24
C ASN A 467 10.11 -6.70 -19.95
N GLN A 468 10.91 -5.70 -19.55
CA GLN A 468 12.28 -5.51 -20.08
C GLN A 468 13.21 -6.68 -19.71
N GLN A 469 13.11 -7.21 -18.48
CA GLN A 469 13.94 -8.37 -18.08
C GLN A 469 13.57 -9.64 -18.84
N ILE A 470 12.27 -9.86 -19.11
CA ILE A 470 11.83 -11.00 -19.92
C ILE A 470 12.41 -10.92 -21.32
N GLN A 471 12.46 -9.74 -21.94
CA GLN A 471 13.02 -9.54 -23.27
C GLN A 471 14.55 -9.72 -23.36
N LEU A 472 15.28 -9.49 -22.25
CA LEU A 472 16.73 -9.71 -22.19
C LEU A 472 17.13 -11.17 -21.93
N THR A 473 16.17 -12.00 -21.54
CA THR A 473 16.37 -13.43 -21.22
C THR A 473 15.84 -14.36 -22.31
N VAL A 474 15.17 -13.84 -23.32
CA VAL A 474 14.72 -14.49 -24.56
C VAL A 474 15.63 -14.07 -25.71
#